data_aa38761c01346344bfd5e1346a50ffee
#
_entry.id   aa38761c01346344bfd5e1346a50ffee
#
_cell.length_a   1.000
_cell.length_b   1.000
_cell.length_c   1.000
_cell.angle_alpha   90.00
_cell.angle_beta   90.00
_cell.angle_gamma   90.00
#
_symmetry.space_group_name_H-M   'P 1'
#
loop_
_entity.id
_entity.type
_entity.pdbx_description
1 polymer ?
#
loop_
_entity_poly.entity_id
_entity_poly.type
_entity_poly.pdbx_seq_one_letter_code
_entity_poly.pdbx_strand_id
1 'polypeptide(L)'
;MDESFRIEVEALVQALDQLDYFAVLKLPQDASPADIREAYHRESRAYHPDRFAALPDPPLRELVGRIYRRINEAYTVLRDDARRRKYVGDINGPDRAGKLRFTEADEVEVKEAQKRRVEEQLGQTPNGRKFFAAALADIQGGRWDAASRALQMAIMYEPQNPRFKEQLAAVEKQRPRGGFSIK
;
A
#
# COMPACT_ATOMS: atom_id res chain seq x y z
N MET A 1 12.51 -20.35 33.08
CA MET A 1 12.87 -19.72 31.79
C MET A 1 14.34 -19.42 31.85
N ASP A 2 15.05 -19.66 30.76
CA ASP A 2 16.51 -19.60 30.72
C ASP A 2 16.99 -18.15 30.80
N GLU A 3 18.04 -17.88 31.55
CA GLU A 3 18.71 -16.57 31.68
C GLU A 3 19.12 -16.03 30.27
N SER A 4 19.44 -16.93 29.35
CA SER A 4 19.77 -16.56 27.98
C SER A 4 18.61 -15.88 27.25
N PHE A 5 17.37 -16.30 27.47
CA PHE A 5 16.18 -15.67 26.88
C PHE A 5 15.97 -14.24 27.43
N ARG A 6 16.19 -14.03 28.74
CA ARG A 6 16.11 -12.67 29.32
C ARG A 6 17.11 -11.74 28.65
N ILE A 7 18.37 -12.17 28.55
CA ILE A 7 19.44 -11.40 27.92
C ILE A 7 19.09 -11.07 26.47
N GLU A 8 18.56 -12.04 25.71
CA GLU A 8 18.12 -11.85 24.33
C GLU A 8 17.00 -10.79 24.22
N VAL A 9 15.98 -10.87 25.07
CA VAL A 9 14.86 -9.92 25.10
C VAL A 9 15.35 -8.52 25.47
N GLU A 10 16.19 -8.38 26.48
CA GLU A 10 16.74 -7.08 26.90
C GLU A 10 17.59 -6.45 25.79
N ALA A 11 18.49 -7.22 25.17
CA ALA A 11 19.30 -6.76 24.06
C ALA A 11 18.45 -6.34 22.84
N LEU A 12 17.42 -7.12 22.49
CA LEU A 12 16.52 -6.79 21.40
C LEU A 12 15.74 -5.49 21.68
N VAL A 13 15.25 -5.32 22.92
CA VAL A 13 14.52 -4.10 23.29
C VAL A 13 15.40 -2.86 23.22
N GLN A 14 16.66 -2.97 23.64
CA GLN A 14 17.64 -1.86 23.51
C GLN A 14 17.90 -1.48 22.04
N ALA A 15 17.89 -2.46 21.14
CA ALA A 15 18.11 -2.25 19.71
C ALA A 15 16.86 -1.79 18.94
N LEU A 16 15.64 -1.97 19.48
CA LEU A 16 14.38 -1.78 18.75
C LEU A 16 14.24 -0.42 18.05
N ASP A 17 14.74 0.65 18.67
CA ASP A 17 14.63 2.00 18.11
C ASP A 17 15.68 2.30 17.03
N GLN A 18 16.66 1.40 16.87
CA GLN A 18 17.67 1.46 15.81
C GLN A 18 17.38 0.49 14.64
N LEU A 19 16.42 -0.40 14.81
CA LEU A 19 16.03 -1.37 13.79
C LEU A 19 14.91 -0.83 12.91
N ASP A 20 15.08 -0.97 11.60
CA ASP A 20 13.99 -0.79 10.65
C ASP A 20 13.01 -1.99 10.72
N TYR A 21 11.83 -1.86 10.11
CA TYR A 21 10.80 -2.90 10.19
C TYR A 21 11.18 -4.23 9.53
N PHE A 22 12.04 -4.22 8.52
CA PHE A 22 12.55 -5.46 7.94
C PHE A 22 13.48 -6.17 8.93
N ALA A 23 14.37 -5.45 9.57
CA ALA A 23 15.27 -6.00 10.61
C ALA A 23 14.48 -6.52 11.83
N VAL A 24 13.38 -5.84 12.24
CA VAL A 24 12.47 -6.32 13.29
C VAL A 24 11.85 -7.67 12.94
N LEU A 25 11.50 -7.89 11.68
CA LEU A 25 10.98 -9.18 11.18
C LEU A 25 12.08 -10.15 10.74
N LYS A 26 13.35 -9.79 10.90
CA LYS A 26 14.52 -10.58 10.46
C LYS A 26 14.48 -10.89 8.95
N LEU A 27 14.17 -9.88 8.15
CA LEU A 27 14.02 -9.96 6.71
C LEU A 27 14.96 -8.99 5.99
N PRO A 28 15.38 -9.28 4.77
CA PRO A 28 15.99 -8.30 3.88
C PRO A 28 14.94 -7.34 3.31
N GLN A 29 15.38 -6.16 2.83
CA GLN A 29 14.46 -5.13 2.33
C GLN A 29 13.72 -5.50 1.03
N ASP A 30 14.26 -6.46 0.29
CA ASP A 30 13.67 -7.01 -0.95
C ASP A 30 12.75 -8.21 -0.71
N ALA A 31 12.42 -8.53 0.55
CA ALA A 31 11.54 -9.64 0.91
C ALA A 31 10.18 -9.53 0.23
N SER A 32 9.68 -10.67 -0.25
CA SER A 32 8.37 -10.76 -0.89
C SER A 32 7.21 -10.57 0.11
N PRO A 33 5.99 -10.24 -0.36
CA PRO A 33 4.81 -10.19 0.51
C PRO A 33 4.50 -11.51 1.24
N ALA A 34 4.91 -12.65 0.65
CA ALA A 34 4.78 -13.95 1.28
C ALA A 34 5.77 -14.11 2.44
N ASP A 35 7.03 -13.73 2.22
CA ASP A 35 8.08 -13.78 3.25
C ASP A 35 7.73 -12.86 4.44
N ILE A 36 7.21 -11.66 4.17
CA ILE A 36 6.76 -10.70 5.20
C ILE A 36 5.67 -11.33 6.07
N ARG A 37 4.70 -12.03 5.47
CA ARG A 37 3.62 -12.69 6.22
C ARG A 37 4.13 -13.86 7.05
N GLU A 38 5.00 -14.68 6.46
CA GLU A 38 5.59 -15.82 7.15
C GLU A 38 6.45 -15.38 8.34
N ALA A 39 7.31 -14.38 8.13
CA ALA A 39 8.14 -13.80 9.19
C ALA A 39 7.29 -13.21 10.32
N TYR A 40 6.22 -12.46 9.99
CA TYR A 40 5.30 -11.97 11.00
C TYR A 40 4.69 -13.10 11.84
N HIS A 41 4.21 -14.16 11.22
CA HIS A 41 3.64 -15.29 11.96
C HIS A 41 4.68 -15.99 12.86
N ARG A 42 5.92 -16.11 12.40
CA ARG A 42 7.02 -16.68 13.18
C ARG A 42 7.34 -15.81 14.39
N GLU A 43 7.62 -14.53 14.18
CA GLU A 43 8.02 -13.60 15.24
C GLU A 43 6.86 -13.29 16.19
N SER A 44 5.64 -13.13 15.69
CA SER A 44 4.43 -12.93 16.48
C SER A 44 4.14 -14.11 17.43
N ARG A 45 4.36 -15.35 16.98
CA ARG A 45 4.25 -16.53 17.85
C ARG A 45 5.36 -16.58 18.91
N ALA A 46 6.59 -16.21 18.52
CA ALA A 46 7.74 -16.24 19.43
C ALA A 46 7.55 -15.30 20.62
N TYR A 47 7.02 -14.10 20.39
CA TYR A 47 6.85 -13.03 21.37
C TYR A 47 5.38 -12.79 21.78
N HIS A 48 4.47 -13.75 21.56
CA HIS A 48 3.05 -13.56 21.91
C HIS A 48 2.87 -13.40 23.41
N PRO A 49 2.18 -12.35 23.90
CA PRO A 49 2.03 -12.09 25.34
C PRO A 49 1.45 -13.26 26.13
N ASP A 50 0.52 -14.04 25.55
CA ASP A 50 -0.10 -15.19 26.22
C ASP A 50 0.91 -16.27 26.60
N ARG A 51 1.98 -16.45 25.82
CA ARG A 51 3.04 -17.41 26.17
C ARG A 51 3.78 -17.05 27.45
N PHE A 52 3.74 -15.79 27.82
CA PHE A 52 4.47 -15.22 28.94
C PHE A 52 3.54 -14.77 30.09
N ALA A 53 2.22 -14.95 29.93
CA ALA A 53 1.23 -14.49 30.90
C ALA A 53 1.44 -15.09 32.32
N ALA A 54 1.87 -16.36 32.39
CA ALA A 54 2.11 -17.07 33.63
C ALA A 54 3.52 -16.85 34.24
N LEU A 55 4.38 -16.05 33.57
CA LEU A 55 5.72 -15.77 34.11
C LEU A 55 5.65 -14.89 35.34
N PRO A 56 6.33 -15.27 36.44
CA PRO A 56 6.41 -14.48 37.68
C PRO A 56 7.42 -13.33 37.57
N ASP A 57 7.49 -12.68 36.40
CA ASP A 57 8.44 -11.62 36.05
C ASP A 57 7.73 -10.50 35.27
N PRO A 58 7.08 -9.55 35.95
CA PRO A 58 6.37 -8.46 35.31
C PRO A 58 7.25 -7.59 34.37
N PRO A 59 8.49 -7.21 34.78
CA PRO A 59 9.39 -6.48 33.87
C PRO A 59 9.66 -7.21 32.56
N LEU A 60 9.97 -8.50 32.60
CA LEU A 60 10.23 -9.29 31.38
C LEU A 60 8.99 -9.38 30.49
N ARG A 61 7.78 -9.54 31.08
CA ARG A 61 6.52 -9.51 30.31
C ARG A 61 6.31 -8.17 29.58
N GLU A 62 6.66 -7.07 30.23
CA GLU A 62 6.56 -5.74 29.59
C GLU A 62 7.52 -5.61 28.41
N LEU A 63 8.77 -6.07 28.55
CA LEU A 63 9.76 -6.07 27.47
C LEU A 63 9.28 -6.91 26.27
N VAL A 64 8.76 -8.11 26.52
CA VAL A 64 8.15 -8.95 25.46
C VAL A 64 6.98 -8.23 24.80
N GLY A 65 6.13 -7.56 25.58
CA GLY A 65 5.03 -6.76 25.06
C GLY A 65 5.50 -5.61 24.14
N ARG A 66 6.64 -4.98 24.44
CA ARG A 66 7.24 -3.95 23.57
C ARG A 66 7.69 -4.55 22.23
N ILE A 67 8.37 -5.70 22.26
CA ILE A 67 8.80 -6.41 21.04
C ILE A 67 7.56 -6.77 20.20
N TYR A 68 6.54 -7.36 20.81
CA TYR A 68 5.31 -7.77 20.13
C TYR A 68 4.60 -6.58 19.47
N ARG A 69 4.50 -5.44 20.14
CA ARG A 69 3.92 -4.22 19.55
C ARG A 69 4.72 -3.77 18.32
N ARG A 70 6.06 -3.81 18.38
CA ARG A 70 6.92 -3.42 17.25
C ARG A 70 6.79 -4.40 16.08
N ILE A 71 6.65 -5.70 16.31
CA ILE A 71 6.36 -6.71 15.27
C ILE A 71 5.04 -6.41 14.56
N ASN A 72 3.98 -6.08 15.31
CA ASN A 72 2.68 -5.74 14.72
C ASN A 72 2.72 -4.42 13.94
N GLU A 73 3.44 -3.41 14.44
CA GLU A 73 3.69 -2.14 13.73
C GLU A 73 4.40 -2.41 12.41
N ALA A 74 5.49 -3.17 12.43
CA ALA A 74 6.25 -3.53 11.24
C ALA A 74 5.38 -4.23 10.19
N TYR A 75 4.61 -5.23 10.60
CA TYR A 75 3.72 -5.95 9.69
C TYR A 75 2.61 -5.06 9.11
N THR A 76 2.03 -4.18 9.92
CA THR A 76 0.98 -3.26 9.47
C THR A 76 1.46 -2.35 8.33
N VAL A 77 2.72 -1.93 8.37
CA VAL A 77 3.33 -1.11 7.31
C VAL A 77 3.77 -1.97 6.13
N LEU A 78 4.51 -3.06 6.39
CA LEU A 78 5.14 -3.84 5.33
C LEU A 78 4.17 -4.68 4.50
N ARG A 79 3.02 -5.07 5.04
CA ARG A 79 1.99 -5.83 4.29
C ARG A 79 1.26 -4.99 3.22
N ASP A 80 1.23 -3.67 3.38
CA ASP A 80 0.60 -2.75 2.45
C ASP A 80 1.63 -2.22 1.44
N ASP A 81 1.38 -2.41 0.16
CA ASP A 81 2.33 -2.06 -0.90
C ASP A 81 2.63 -0.55 -0.98
N ALA A 82 1.67 0.31 -0.68
CA ALA A 82 1.87 1.75 -0.76
C ALA A 82 2.69 2.25 0.44
N ARG A 83 2.35 1.79 1.66
CA ARG A 83 3.10 2.08 2.88
C ARG A 83 4.51 1.52 2.79
N ARG A 84 4.67 0.28 2.33
CA ARG A 84 5.97 -0.36 2.16
C ARG A 84 6.87 0.41 1.20
N ARG A 85 6.37 0.83 0.03
CA ARG A 85 7.14 1.65 -0.92
C ARG A 85 7.57 2.98 -0.32
N LYS A 86 6.67 3.69 0.37
CA LYS A 86 7.00 4.94 1.07
C LYS A 86 8.08 4.67 2.11
N TYR A 87 7.89 3.67 2.96
CA TYR A 87 8.82 3.32 4.04
C TYR A 87 10.20 2.95 3.53
N VAL A 88 10.30 2.12 2.47
CA VAL A 88 11.58 1.77 1.83
C VAL A 88 12.28 3.01 1.27
N GLY A 89 11.53 3.94 0.66
CA GLY A 89 12.08 5.21 0.20
C GLY A 89 12.68 6.03 1.34
N ASP A 90 11.98 6.10 2.46
CA ASP A 90 12.38 6.88 3.62
C ASP A 90 13.64 6.31 4.32
N ILE A 91 13.68 5.00 4.58
CA ILE A 91 14.84 4.37 5.25
C ILE A 91 16.09 4.29 4.37
N ASN A 92 15.95 4.44 3.06
CA ASN A 92 17.07 4.56 2.12
C ASN A 92 17.41 6.02 1.78
N GLY A 93 16.67 6.98 2.34
CA GLY A 93 16.93 8.40 2.20
C GLY A 93 18.02 8.92 3.13
N PRO A 94 18.32 10.22 3.02
CA PRO A 94 19.41 10.83 3.80
C PRO A 94 19.13 10.91 5.31
N ASP A 95 17.87 10.91 5.72
CA ASP A 95 17.44 10.99 7.14
C ASP A 95 16.90 9.65 7.65
N ARG A 96 17.66 8.57 7.40
CA ARG A 96 17.27 7.23 7.83
C ARG A 96 16.92 7.14 9.32
N ALA A 97 17.73 7.76 10.16
CA ALA A 97 17.61 7.66 11.61
C ALA A 97 16.25 8.20 12.13
N GLY A 98 15.75 9.29 11.53
CA GLY A 98 14.45 9.88 11.85
C GLY A 98 13.26 9.13 11.24
N LYS A 99 13.50 8.17 10.34
CA LYS A 99 12.47 7.48 9.54
C LYS A 99 12.32 5.98 9.82
N LEU A 100 12.92 5.49 10.90
CA LEU A 100 12.81 4.06 11.30
C LEU A 100 11.39 3.68 11.78
N ARG A 101 10.55 4.67 12.09
CA ARG A 101 9.14 4.45 12.44
C ARG A 101 8.22 5.16 11.47
N PHE A 102 7.19 4.46 11.05
CA PHE A 102 6.13 5.01 10.21
C PHE A 102 5.15 5.81 11.08
N THR A 103 4.92 7.06 10.74
CA THR A 103 4.14 8.02 11.53
C THR A 103 2.78 8.32 10.89
N GLU A 104 1.92 9.06 11.61
CA GLU A 104 0.68 9.58 11.04
C GLU A 104 0.92 10.53 9.86
N ALA A 105 2.02 11.29 9.88
CA ALA A 105 2.40 12.15 8.77
C ALA A 105 2.70 11.32 7.50
N ASP A 106 3.43 10.21 7.64
CA ASP A 106 3.70 9.29 6.53
C ASP A 106 2.42 8.65 5.98
N GLU A 107 1.45 8.34 6.86
CA GLU A 107 0.13 7.84 6.45
C GLU A 107 -0.65 8.87 5.61
N VAL A 108 -0.60 10.14 5.98
CA VAL A 108 -1.21 11.23 5.21
C VAL A 108 -0.55 11.34 3.83
N GLU A 109 0.77 11.31 3.76
CA GLU A 109 1.51 11.36 2.50
C GLU A 109 1.15 10.19 1.57
N VAL A 110 1.02 8.97 2.11
CA VAL A 110 0.59 7.78 1.34
C VAL A 110 -0.81 7.98 0.77
N LYS A 111 -1.75 8.45 1.58
CA LYS A 111 -3.14 8.71 1.14
C LYS A 111 -3.21 9.78 0.06
N GLU A 112 -2.47 10.86 0.23
CA GLU A 112 -2.40 11.94 -0.77
C GLU A 112 -1.75 11.47 -2.08
N ALA A 113 -0.68 10.68 -1.99
CA ALA A 113 -0.04 10.11 -3.17
C ALA A 113 -0.97 9.13 -3.90
N GLN A 114 -1.73 8.31 -3.18
CA GLN A 114 -2.75 7.44 -3.78
C GLN A 114 -3.87 8.24 -4.43
N LYS A 115 -4.37 9.29 -3.76
CA LYS A 115 -5.39 10.17 -4.31
C LYS A 115 -4.92 10.82 -5.61
N ARG A 116 -3.71 11.40 -5.62
CA ARG A 116 -3.10 11.98 -6.84
C ARG A 116 -3.00 10.97 -7.97
N ARG A 117 -2.54 9.75 -7.69
CA ARG A 117 -2.47 8.67 -8.72
C ARG A 117 -3.83 8.33 -9.31
N VAL A 118 -4.86 8.25 -8.47
CA VAL A 118 -6.24 8.02 -8.95
C VAL A 118 -6.73 9.19 -9.80
N GLU A 119 -6.48 10.42 -9.37
CA GLU A 119 -6.85 11.63 -10.12
C GLU A 119 -6.12 11.71 -11.48
N GLU A 120 -4.83 11.38 -11.50
CA GLU A 120 -4.04 11.32 -12.76
C GLU A 120 -4.51 10.20 -13.69
N GLN A 121 -4.89 9.05 -13.15
CA GLN A 121 -5.27 7.88 -13.95
C GLN A 121 -6.72 7.88 -14.41
N LEU A 122 -7.65 8.29 -13.54
CA LEU A 122 -9.08 8.16 -13.78
C LEU A 122 -9.82 9.48 -13.88
N GLY A 123 -9.21 10.59 -13.47
CA GLY A 123 -9.82 11.92 -13.44
C GLY A 123 -9.95 12.51 -12.04
N GLN A 124 -10.19 13.84 -12.01
CA GLN A 124 -10.22 14.64 -10.79
C GLN A 124 -11.60 14.59 -10.09
N THR A 125 -12.68 14.59 -10.87
CA THR A 125 -14.04 14.59 -10.33
C THR A 125 -14.58 13.17 -10.12
N PRO A 126 -15.45 12.92 -9.10
CA PRO A 126 -16.07 11.61 -8.91
C PRO A 126 -16.86 11.13 -10.14
N ASN A 127 -17.59 12.04 -10.79
CA ASN A 127 -18.36 11.72 -11.98
C ASN A 127 -17.47 11.50 -13.19
N GLY A 128 -16.43 12.31 -13.40
CA GLY A 128 -15.43 12.08 -14.44
C GLY A 128 -14.81 10.69 -14.31
N ARG A 129 -14.36 10.32 -13.11
CA ARG A 129 -13.84 8.97 -12.81
C ARG A 129 -14.85 7.86 -13.13
N LYS A 130 -16.10 8.03 -12.70
CA LYS A 130 -17.16 7.04 -12.91
C LYS A 130 -17.38 6.76 -14.41
N PHE A 131 -17.54 7.81 -15.20
CA PHE A 131 -17.78 7.67 -16.63
C PHE A 131 -16.54 7.20 -17.39
N PHE A 132 -15.35 7.64 -16.98
CA PHE A 132 -14.11 7.15 -17.60
C PHE A 132 -13.86 5.67 -17.32
N ALA A 133 -14.10 5.20 -16.09
CA ALA A 133 -14.01 3.79 -15.75
C ALA A 133 -15.03 2.93 -16.54
N ALA A 134 -16.27 3.42 -16.70
CA ALA A 134 -17.27 2.76 -17.54
C ALA A 134 -16.81 2.67 -19.00
N ALA A 135 -16.23 3.74 -19.52
CA ALA A 135 -15.70 3.76 -20.88
C ALA A 135 -14.57 2.74 -21.07
N LEU A 136 -13.64 2.61 -20.12
CA LEU A 136 -12.58 1.61 -20.19
C LEU A 136 -13.12 0.18 -20.19
N ALA A 137 -14.15 -0.11 -19.39
CA ALA A 137 -14.82 -1.41 -19.40
C ALA A 137 -15.55 -1.69 -20.73
N ASP A 138 -16.16 -0.66 -21.34
CA ASP A 138 -16.80 -0.77 -22.66
C ASP A 138 -15.78 -0.99 -23.78
N ILE A 139 -14.62 -0.34 -23.72
CA ILE A 139 -13.50 -0.55 -24.66
C ILE A 139 -13.02 -2.01 -24.59
N GLN A 140 -12.80 -2.54 -23.37
CA GLN A 140 -12.39 -3.93 -23.17
C GLN A 140 -13.44 -4.92 -23.71
N GLY A 141 -14.71 -4.56 -23.60
CA GLY A 141 -15.83 -5.34 -24.16
C GLY A 141 -16.12 -5.14 -25.63
N GLY A 142 -15.35 -4.32 -26.35
CA GLY A 142 -15.57 -3.99 -27.76
C GLY A 142 -16.83 -3.14 -28.04
N ARG A 143 -17.42 -2.55 -27.02
CA ARG A 143 -18.66 -1.74 -27.10
C ARG A 143 -18.34 -0.28 -27.42
N TRP A 144 -17.83 -0.03 -28.61
CA TRP A 144 -17.27 1.27 -29.05
C TRP A 144 -18.27 2.45 -28.92
N ASP A 145 -19.55 2.22 -29.25
CA ASP A 145 -20.59 3.26 -29.12
C ASP A 145 -20.90 3.63 -27.67
N ALA A 146 -20.91 2.65 -26.78
CA ALA A 146 -21.10 2.88 -25.35
C ALA A 146 -19.88 3.59 -24.75
N ALA A 147 -18.67 3.16 -25.13
CA ALA A 147 -17.42 3.78 -24.72
C ALA A 147 -17.33 5.25 -25.13
N SER A 148 -17.71 5.57 -26.41
CA SER A 148 -17.73 6.95 -26.89
C SER A 148 -18.69 7.84 -26.08
N ARG A 149 -19.92 7.36 -25.81
CA ARG A 149 -20.87 8.11 -24.98
C ARG A 149 -20.36 8.32 -23.56
N ALA A 150 -19.79 7.30 -22.95
CA ALA A 150 -19.24 7.40 -21.61
C ALA A 150 -18.05 8.39 -21.54
N LEU A 151 -17.16 8.41 -22.55
CA LEU A 151 -16.08 9.37 -22.65
C LEU A 151 -16.57 10.81 -22.85
N GLN A 152 -17.61 11.02 -23.66
CA GLN A 152 -18.24 12.33 -23.80
C GLN A 152 -18.82 12.82 -22.46
N MET A 153 -19.45 11.94 -21.69
CA MET A 153 -19.90 12.28 -20.33
C MET A 153 -18.74 12.60 -19.41
N ALA A 154 -17.64 11.83 -19.45
CA ALA A 154 -16.45 12.14 -18.66
C ALA A 154 -15.88 13.53 -19.00
N ILE A 155 -15.77 13.86 -20.28
CA ILE A 155 -15.31 15.18 -20.77
C ILE A 155 -16.25 16.31 -20.31
N MET A 156 -17.56 16.07 -20.24
CA MET A 156 -18.51 17.06 -19.76
C MET A 156 -18.25 17.46 -18.29
N TYR A 157 -17.81 16.50 -17.46
CA TYR A 157 -17.40 16.77 -16.07
C TYR A 157 -15.99 17.32 -15.95
N GLU A 158 -15.10 17.00 -16.88
CA GLU A 158 -13.69 17.45 -16.89
C GLU A 158 -13.28 17.89 -18.31
N PRO A 159 -13.72 19.08 -18.78
CA PRO A 159 -13.48 19.52 -20.15
C PRO A 159 -12.00 19.72 -20.51
N GLN A 160 -11.16 19.94 -19.51
CA GLN A 160 -9.73 20.18 -19.71
C GLN A 160 -8.86 18.92 -19.53
N ASN A 161 -9.46 17.76 -19.24
CA ASN A 161 -8.71 16.53 -19.07
C ASN A 161 -8.23 15.99 -20.43
N PRO A 162 -6.92 16.05 -20.75
CA PRO A 162 -6.40 15.66 -22.04
C PRO A 162 -6.58 14.17 -22.29
N ARG A 163 -6.48 13.37 -21.25
CA ARG A 163 -6.59 11.91 -21.33
C ARG A 163 -7.97 11.45 -21.80
N PHE A 164 -9.04 12.11 -21.35
CA PHE A 164 -10.38 11.78 -21.80
C PHE A 164 -10.57 12.07 -23.28
N LYS A 165 -10.00 13.19 -23.76
CA LYS A 165 -10.04 13.57 -25.18
C LYS A 165 -9.22 12.62 -26.05
N GLU A 166 -8.04 12.23 -25.60
CA GLU A 166 -7.18 11.25 -26.29
C GLU A 166 -7.86 9.89 -26.42
N GLN A 167 -8.46 9.42 -25.32
CA GLN A 167 -9.20 8.15 -25.34
C GLN A 167 -10.43 8.20 -26.26
N LEU A 168 -11.17 9.31 -26.28
CA LEU A 168 -12.29 9.48 -27.18
C LEU A 168 -11.83 9.42 -28.65
N ALA A 169 -10.77 10.14 -29.00
CA ALA A 169 -10.20 10.11 -30.32
C ALA A 169 -9.72 8.70 -30.75
N ALA A 170 -9.16 7.93 -29.82
CA ALA A 170 -8.76 6.54 -30.05
C ALA A 170 -9.97 5.64 -30.31
N VAL A 171 -11.02 5.76 -29.50
CA VAL A 171 -12.28 5.00 -29.67
C VAL A 171 -12.96 5.32 -30.99
N GLU A 172 -13.01 6.59 -31.40
CA GLU A 172 -13.61 7.00 -32.65
C GLU A 172 -12.86 6.46 -33.87
N LYS A 173 -11.54 6.26 -33.81
CA LYS A 173 -10.76 5.61 -34.84
C LYS A 173 -11.04 4.11 -34.97
N GLN A 174 -11.32 3.45 -33.86
CA GLN A 174 -11.59 2.00 -33.83
C GLN A 174 -13.07 1.66 -34.05
N ARG A 175 -13.94 2.65 -33.89
CA ARG A 175 -15.38 2.48 -34.11
C ARG A 175 -15.62 2.05 -35.58
N PRO A 176 -16.29 0.89 -35.81
CA PRO A 176 -16.67 0.51 -37.16
C PRO A 176 -17.50 1.64 -37.78
N ARG A 177 -17.05 2.22 -38.86
CA ARG A 177 -17.88 3.15 -39.63
C ARG A 177 -19.06 2.36 -40.13
N GLY A 178 -20.22 2.54 -39.51
CA GLY A 178 -21.47 1.91 -39.91
C GLY A 178 -21.73 2.25 -41.39
N GLY A 179 -21.46 1.29 -42.24
CA GLY A 179 -21.92 1.36 -43.61
C GLY A 179 -23.44 1.28 -43.61
N PHE A 180 -24.12 2.40 -43.76
CA PHE A 180 -25.50 2.40 -44.17
C PHE A 180 -25.52 1.79 -45.58
N SER A 181 -25.70 0.46 -45.67
CA SER A 181 -26.10 -0.20 -46.89
C SER A 181 -27.61 0.00 -47.01
N ILE A 182 -28.00 1.05 -47.67
CA ILE A 182 -29.36 1.18 -48.18
C ILE A 182 -29.48 0.14 -49.31
N LYS A 183 -30.22 -0.92 -49.07
CA LYS A 183 -30.81 -1.76 -50.10
C LYS A 183 -32.23 -1.30 -50.33
#